data_a9903cc6160a7bd0d10bf873f695d2ff
#
_entry.id   a9903cc6160a7bd0d10bf873f695d2ff
#
_cell.length_a   1.000
_cell.length_b   1.000
_cell.length_c   1.000
_cell.angle_alpha   90.00
_cell.angle_beta   90.00
_cell.angle_gamma   90.00
#
_symmetry.space_group_name_H-M   'P 1'
#
loop_
_entity.id
_entity.type
_entity.pdbx_description
1 polymer ?
#
loop_
_entity_poly.entity_id
_entity_poly.type
_entity_poly.pdbx_seq_one_letter_code
_entity_poly.pdbx_strand_id
1 'polypeptide(L)'
;RQMCIRDSCQDMGFNTVFLQVRPSGDALYKSDIFPWSRYLTGTQGTAPSDGFDPLEYAVNEAHKRGMQLHAWINPYRVTNSSNDNGKLAANNPAVSRPDLVLTDSSGKMYLNPGEADSIDIILEGIREIVRNYDVDGIHMDDYFYPSSGFDDSAAYFKYQDAYPNKADWRRSMVTTLISCARDAVKEIKPNCMFGVSPSGIWANAGDTPGGSNTNGSSSYHSLYADTKLWVEREYLDYIMPQIYWYNGQPNADYNTLINWWAGVCAPTNVKLYIGEAAYKAASGSEAAWKGQNGINELSNQVSMCRQSQYIGGCLLYTSPSPRDRS
;
A
#
# COMPACT_ATOMS: atom_id res chain seq x y z
N ARG A 1 7.49 -18.73 -17.24
CA ARG A 1 8.18 -18.00 -16.15
C ARG A 1 7.32 -17.81 -14.90
N GLN A 2 6.02 -17.53 -15.02
CA GLN A 2 5.13 -17.32 -13.85
C GLN A 2 4.90 -18.60 -13.02
N MET A 3 4.91 -19.79 -13.63
CA MET A 3 4.77 -21.06 -12.91
C MET A 3 5.95 -21.32 -11.95
N CYS A 4 7.18 -21.00 -12.36
CA CYS A 4 8.37 -21.22 -11.51
C CYS A 4 8.40 -20.36 -10.24
N ILE A 5 7.90 -19.11 -10.29
CA ILE A 5 7.93 -18.21 -9.12
C ILE A 5 7.01 -18.71 -8.00
N ARG A 6 5.84 -19.26 -8.33
CA ARG A 6 4.85 -19.72 -7.36
C ARG A 6 5.28 -20.99 -6.63
N ASP A 7 5.82 -21.95 -7.37
CA ASP A 7 6.34 -23.18 -6.77
C ASP A 7 7.55 -22.85 -5.89
N SER A 8 8.42 -21.93 -6.33
CA SER A 8 9.54 -21.44 -5.54
C SER A 8 9.08 -20.73 -4.24
N CYS A 9 7.97 -19.97 -4.24
CA CYS A 9 7.45 -19.35 -3.03
C CYS A 9 7.01 -20.40 -2.01
N GLN A 10 6.29 -21.44 -2.45
CA GLN A 10 5.88 -22.55 -1.59
C GLN A 10 7.10 -23.30 -1.03
N ASP A 11 8.08 -23.63 -1.89
CA ASP A 11 9.30 -24.32 -1.49
C ASP A 11 10.13 -23.52 -0.48
N MET A 12 10.10 -22.19 -0.56
CA MET A 12 10.74 -21.28 0.41
C MET A 12 9.93 -21.08 1.69
N GLY A 13 8.75 -21.69 1.82
CA GLY A 13 7.91 -21.59 3.00
C GLY A 13 7.08 -20.32 3.13
N PHE A 14 6.86 -19.58 2.05
CA PHE A 14 5.91 -18.48 2.05
C PHE A 14 4.47 -19.01 2.14
N ASN A 15 3.64 -18.32 2.90
CA ASN A 15 2.23 -18.69 3.13
C ASN A 15 1.23 -17.64 2.63
N THR A 16 1.69 -16.49 2.17
CA THR A 16 0.83 -15.38 1.72
C THR A 16 1.47 -14.68 0.52
N VAL A 17 0.65 -14.34 -0.47
CA VAL A 17 1.04 -13.55 -1.65
C VAL A 17 0.27 -12.24 -1.64
N PHE A 18 0.97 -11.12 -1.83
CA PHE A 18 0.40 -9.80 -2.07
C PHE A 18 0.52 -9.49 -3.56
N LEU A 19 -0.61 -9.50 -4.25
CA LEU A 19 -0.64 -9.23 -5.70
C LEU A 19 -1.20 -7.84 -5.96
N GLN A 20 -0.40 -6.97 -6.58
CA GLN A 20 -0.88 -5.64 -6.96
C GLN A 20 -1.84 -5.78 -8.15
N VAL A 21 -3.14 -5.59 -7.89
CA VAL A 21 -4.22 -5.77 -8.86
C VAL A 21 -4.79 -4.47 -9.38
N ARG A 22 -4.56 -3.36 -8.64
CA ARG A 22 -4.97 -2.01 -9.04
C ARG A 22 -3.88 -0.99 -8.71
N PRO A 23 -2.82 -0.90 -9.56
CA PRO A 23 -1.72 0.05 -9.35
C PRO A 23 -2.09 1.51 -9.67
N SER A 24 -3.16 1.74 -10.41
CA SER A 24 -3.63 3.04 -10.89
C SER A 24 -5.16 3.04 -11.02
N GLY A 25 -5.73 4.00 -11.76
CA GLY A 25 -7.15 4.07 -12.10
C GLY A 25 -7.60 3.03 -13.13
N ASP A 26 -6.96 1.87 -13.15
CA ASP A 26 -7.31 0.71 -13.98
C ASP A 26 -7.10 -0.61 -13.21
N ALA A 27 -7.64 -1.70 -13.69
CA ALA A 27 -7.69 -2.97 -12.99
C ALA A 27 -7.00 -4.10 -13.76
N LEU A 28 -6.31 -4.99 -13.05
CA LEU A 28 -5.78 -6.27 -13.54
C LEU A 28 -6.76 -7.43 -13.26
N TYR A 29 -8.05 -7.12 -13.19
CA TYR A 29 -9.16 -8.05 -12.98
C TYR A 29 -10.42 -7.51 -13.69
N LYS A 30 -11.41 -8.36 -13.87
CA LYS A 30 -12.69 -7.93 -14.44
C LYS A 30 -13.41 -7.01 -13.45
N SER A 31 -13.59 -5.74 -13.86
CA SER A 31 -14.24 -4.70 -13.08
C SER A 31 -15.32 -3.99 -13.89
N ASP A 32 -16.44 -3.68 -13.24
CA ASP A 32 -17.50 -2.82 -13.79
C ASP A 32 -17.22 -1.33 -13.51
N ILE A 33 -16.27 -1.03 -12.62
CA ILE A 33 -15.93 0.32 -12.15
C ILE A 33 -14.69 0.87 -12.87
N PHE A 34 -13.64 0.06 -12.94
CA PHE A 34 -12.34 0.44 -13.51
C PHE A 34 -12.11 -0.23 -14.86
N PRO A 35 -11.50 0.47 -15.83
CA PRO A 35 -11.13 -0.15 -17.11
C PRO A 35 -10.05 -1.23 -16.92
N TRP A 36 -10.02 -2.21 -17.82
CA TRP A 36 -8.91 -3.13 -17.92
C TRP A 36 -7.58 -2.40 -18.07
N SER A 37 -6.57 -2.83 -17.34
CA SER A 37 -5.25 -2.21 -17.40
C SER A 37 -4.58 -2.47 -18.76
N ARG A 38 -3.99 -1.44 -19.33
CA ARG A 38 -3.19 -1.53 -20.57
C ARG A 38 -2.00 -2.49 -20.46
N TYR A 39 -1.54 -2.79 -19.25
CA TYR A 39 -0.43 -3.73 -19.03
C TYR A 39 -0.79 -5.17 -19.42
N LEU A 40 -2.07 -5.50 -19.57
CA LEU A 40 -2.53 -6.81 -20.05
C LEU A 40 -2.56 -6.92 -21.56
N THR A 41 -3.04 -5.89 -22.26
CA THR A 41 -3.37 -5.96 -23.68
C THR A 41 -2.73 -4.86 -24.53
N GLY A 42 -1.98 -3.94 -23.89
CA GLY A 42 -1.38 -2.78 -24.54
C GLY A 42 -2.30 -1.55 -24.61
N THR A 43 -3.62 -1.72 -24.44
CA THR A 43 -4.62 -0.64 -24.51
C THR A 43 -5.53 -0.69 -23.29
N GLN A 44 -5.68 0.43 -22.58
CA GLN A 44 -6.58 0.52 -21.42
C GLN A 44 -8.06 0.32 -21.87
N GLY A 45 -8.81 -0.44 -21.10
CA GLY A 45 -10.21 -0.77 -21.38
C GLY A 45 -10.40 -1.98 -22.28
N THR A 46 -9.34 -2.53 -22.87
CA THR A 46 -9.42 -3.75 -23.69
C THR A 46 -9.24 -4.98 -22.81
N ALA A 47 -10.26 -5.84 -22.78
CA ALA A 47 -10.21 -7.12 -22.06
C ALA A 47 -9.24 -8.11 -22.74
N PRO A 48 -8.63 -9.06 -22.00
CA PRO A 48 -7.93 -10.19 -22.60
C PRO A 48 -8.83 -11.00 -23.54
N SER A 49 -8.32 -11.37 -24.71
CA SER A 49 -9.11 -12.00 -25.80
C SER A 49 -9.59 -13.41 -25.47
N ASP A 50 -8.92 -14.10 -24.56
CA ASP A 50 -9.21 -15.46 -24.10
C ASP A 50 -10.10 -15.51 -22.84
N GLY A 51 -10.58 -14.34 -22.39
CA GLY A 51 -11.36 -14.21 -21.16
C GLY A 51 -10.54 -14.43 -19.88
N PHE A 52 -9.21 -14.39 -19.98
CA PHE A 52 -8.31 -14.57 -18.83
C PHE A 52 -8.49 -13.47 -17.79
N ASP A 53 -8.77 -13.86 -16.54
CA ASP A 53 -8.79 -12.97 -15.39
C ASP A 53 -7.57 -13.25 -14.50
N PRO A 54 -6.61 -12.30 -14.45
CA PRO A 54 -5.39 -12.47 -13.66
C PRO A 54 -5.62 -12.66 -12.16
N LEU A 55 -6.62 -11.98 -11.58
CA LEU A 55 -6.89 -12.08 -10.15
C LEU A 55 -7.54 -13.42 -9.80
N GLU A 56 -8.57 -13.84 -10.54
CA GLU A 56 -9.20 -15.14 -10.36
C GLU A 56 -8.17 -16.29 -10.48
N TYR A 57 -7.32 -16.22 -11.51
CA TYR A 57 -6.27 -17.18 -11.70
C TYR A 57 -5.27 -17.20 -10.53
N ALA A 58 -4.85 -16.03 -10.05
CA ALA A 58 -3.87 -15.93 -8.96
C ALA A 58 -4.43 -16.45 -7.63
N VAL A 59 -5.69 -16.15 -7.30
CA VAL A 59 -6.39 -16.68 -6.12
C VAL A 59 -6.43 -18.19 -6.15
N ASN A 60 -6.92 -18.77 -7.26
CA ASN A 60 -7.02 -20.21 -7.43
C ASN A 60 -5.66 -20.91 -7.30
N GLU A 61 -4.60 -20.32 -7.87
CA GLU A 61 -3.26 -20.90 -7.81
C GLU A 61 -2.58 -20.75 -6.43
N ALA A 62 -2.89 -19.69 -5.69
CA ALA A 62 -2.43 -19.54 -4.31
C ALA A 62 -3.10 -20.56 -3.39
N HIS A 63 -4.42 -20.67 -3.46
CA HIS A 63 -5.21 -21.59 -2.63
C HIS A 63 -4.86 -23.07 -2.89
N LYS A 64 -4.63 -23.48 -4.15
CA LYS A 64 -4.14 -24.83 -4.50
C LYS A 64 -2.83 -25.19 -3.79
N ARG A 65 -2.03 -24.19 -3.39
CA ARG A 65 -0.75 -24.37 -2.69
C ARG A 65 -0.83 -24.09 -1.19
N GLY A 66 -2.04 -23.90 -0.65
CA GLY A 66 -2.27 -23.59 0.76
C GLY A 66 -1.77 -22.17 1.15
N MET A 67 -1.62 -21.27 0.18
CA MET A 67 -1.20 -19.88 0.40
C MET A 67 -2.41 -18.95 0.37
N GLN A 68 -2.38 -17.90 1.18
CA GLN A 68 -3.32 -16.80 1.11
C GLN A 68 -2.96 -15.83 -0.03
N LEU A 69 -3.97 -15.16 -0.59
CA LEU A 69 -3.79 -14.07 -1.54
C LEU A 69 -4.47 -12.80 -1.05
N HIS A 70 -3.67 -11.75 -0.89
CA HIS A 70 -4.17 -10.40 -0.62
C HIS A 70 -4.12 -9.55 -1.89
N ALA A 71 -5.25 -8.95 -2.25
CA ALA A 71 -5.33 -8.03 -3.37
C ALA A 71 -4.79 -6.65 -2.97
N TRP A 72 -3.65 -6.26 -3.56
CA TRP A 72 -3.03 -4.99 -3.29
C TRP A 72 -3.52 -3.93 -4.27
N ILE A 73 -4.03 -2.83 -3.74
CA ILE A 73 -4.51 -1.67 -4.48
C ILE A 73 -3.75 -0.40 -4.07
N ASN A 74 -3.54 0.49 -5.03
CA ASN A 74 -3.19 1.88 -4.75
C ASN A 74 -4.48 2.70 -4.77
N PRO A 75 -4.86 3.39 -3.68
CA PRO A 75 -6.18 3.99 -3.59
C PRO A 75 -6.39 5.17 -4.54
N TYR A 76 -5.46 6.11 -4.61
CA TYR A 76 -5.69 7.42 -5.24
C TYR A 76 -5.07 7.59 -6.63
N ARG A 77 -4.03 6.83 -6.97
CA ARG A 77 -3.32 7.03 -8.24
C ARG A 77 -4.21 6.69 -9.44
N VAL A 78 -4.29 7.63 -10.40
CA VAL A 78 -5.00 7.45 -11.68
C VAL A 78 -4.02 7.14 -12.80
N THR A 79 -2.87 7.85 -12.87
CA THR A 79 -1.84 7.59 -13.90
C THR A 79 -0.45 7.41 -13.28
N ASN A 80 0.37 6.55 -13.88
CA ASN A 80 1.77 6.34 -13.47
C ASN A 80 2.72 7.38 -14.10
N SER A 81 2.31 7.98 -15.22
CA SER A 81 3.08 8.94 -15.99
C SER A 81 2.14 9.96 -16.65
N SER A 82 2.60 11.20 -16.82
CA SER A 82 1.88 12.21 -17.61
C SER A 82 1.65 11.79 -19.07
N ASN A 83 2.51 10.92 -19.61
CA ASN A 83 2.37 10.36 -20.96
C ASN A 83 1.15 9.45 -21.12
N ASP A 84 0.51 9.07 -20.02
CA ASP A 84 -0.66 8.20 -19.99
C ASP A 84 -1.98 8.96 -20.12
N ASN A 85 -1.98 10.25 -19.79
CA ASN A 85 -3.18 11.08 -19.67
C ASN A 85 -4.05 11.11 -20.93
N GLY A 86 -3.45 11.06 -22.10
CA GLY A 86 -4.18 11.04 -23.39
C GLY A 86 -4.66 9.65 -23.87
N LYS A 87 -4.45 8.59 -23.05
CA LYS A 87 -4.70 7.18 -23.44
C LYS A 87 -5.69 6.48 -22.51
N LEU A 88 -6.45 7.26 -21.75
CA LEU A 88 -7.38 6.74 -20.76
C LEU A 88 -8.69 6.26 -21.43
N ALA A 89 -9.22 5.15 -20.97
CA ALA A 89 -10.51 4.63 -21.38
C ALA A 89 -11.67 5.52 -20.85
N ALA A 90 -12.82 5.47 -21.51
CA ALA A 90 -13.97 6.31 -21.17
C ALA A 90 -14.48 6.12 -19.72
N ASN A 91 -14.36 4.92 -19.16
CA ASN A 91 -14.72 4.60 -17.78
C ASN A 91 -13.56 4.77 -16.77
N ASN A 92 -12.42 5.32 -17.19
CA ASN A 92 -11.39 5.72 -16.24
C ASN A 92 -11.90 6.88 -15.37
N PRO A 93 -11.69 6.89 -14.05
CA PRO A 93 -12.14 7.99 -13.17
C PRO A 93 -11.74 9.39 -13.64
N ALA A 94 -10.55 9.55 -14.24
CA ALA A 94 -10.14 10.85 -14.77
C ALA A 94 -10.93 11.32 -15.99
N VAL A 95 -11.62 10.42 -16.67
CA VAL A 95 -12.48 10.73 -17.84
C VAL A 95 -13.95 10.82 -17.41
N SER A 96 -14.42 9.88 -16.62
CA SER A 96 -15.81 9.82 -16.17
C SER A 96 -16.16 10.81 -15.05
N ARG A 97 -15.20 11.15 -14.19
CA ARG A 97 -15.33 12.09 -13.05
C ARG A 97 -14.12 13.03 -12.97
N PRO A 98 -13.88 13.87 -13.98
CA PRO A 98 -12.74 14.78 -13.99
C PRO A 98 -12.78 15.83 -12.85
N ASP A 99 -13.96 16.08 -12.28
CA ASP A 99 -14.19 16.92 -11.11
C ASP A 99 -13.51 16.39 -9.83
N LEU A 100 -13.22 15.09 -9.77
CA LEU A 100 -12.57 14.44 -8.63
C LEU A 100 -11.05 14.24 -8.82
N VAL A 101 -10.49 14.70 -9.93
CA VAL A 101 -9.11 14.42 -10.28
C VAL A 101 -8.24 15.66 -10.19
N LEU A 102 -7.11 15.53 -9.51
CA LEU A 102 -6.07 16.54 -9.45
C LEU A 102 -4.80 16.02 -10.12
N THR A 103 -4.01 16.96 -10.63
CA THR A 103 -2.74 16.68 -11.30
C THR A 103 -1.60 17.25 -10.48
N ASP A 104 -0.56 16.45 -10.23
CA ASP A 104 0.63 16.92 -9.53
C ASP A 104 1.57 17.74 -10.45
N SER A 105 2.63 18.29 -9.88
CA SER A 105 3.62 19.10 -10.63
C SER A 105 4.37 18.32 -11.72
N SER A 106 4.35 16.97 -11.68
CA SER A 106 4.92 16.10 -12.71
C SER A 106 3.91 15.70 -13.79
N GLY A 107 2.67 16.17 -13.70
CA GLY A 107 1.59 15.87 -14.62
C GLY A 107 0.91 14.51 -14.38
N LYS A 108 1.18 13.82 -13.28
CA LYS A 108 0.46 12.59 -12.89
C LYS A 108 -0.88 12.92 -12.27
N MET A 109 -1.89 12.12 -12.58
CA MET A 109 -3.25 12.28 -12.10
C MET A 109 -3.54 11.41 -10.88
N TYR A 110 -4.34 11.97 -9.97
CA TYR A 110 -4.79 11.30 -8.74
C TYR A 110 -6.26 11.65 -8.47
N LEU A 111 -7.01 10.71 -7.91
CA LEU A 111 -8.25 11.06 -7.23
C LEU A 111 -7.93 11.99 -6.07
N ASN A 112 -8.72 13.05 -5.90
CA ASN A 112 -8.52 14.03 -4.84
C ASN A 112 -8.88 13.40 -3.48
N PRO A 113 -7.91 13.18 -2.57
CA PRO A 113 -8.21 12.59 -1.25
C PRO A 113 -9.15 13.43 -0.38
N GLY A 114 -9.27 14.71 -0.69
CA GLY A 114 -10.13 15.65 0.02
C GLY A 114 -11.59 15.64 -0.42
N GLU A 115 -11.98 14.81 -1.40
CA GLU A 115 -13.36 14.69 -1.86
C GLU A 115 -13.97 13.36 -1.42
N ALA A 116 -15.15 13.42 -0.80
CA ALA A 116 -15.86 12.23 -0.31
C ALA A 116 -16.19 11.25 -1.45
N ASP A 117 -16.61 11.76 -2.61
CA ASP A 117 -16.92 10.94 -3.78
C ASP A 117 -15.67 10.17 -4.29
N SER A 118 -14.46 10.69 -4.07
CA SER A 118 -13.22 9.94 -4.37
C SER A 118 -13.08 8.73 -3.46
N ILE A 119 -13.42 8.89 -2.17
CA ILE A 119 -13.45 7.79 -1.21
C ILE A 119 -14.47 6.74 -1.63
N ASP A 120 -15.68 7.17 -2.03
CA ASP A 120 -16.75 6.27 -2.46
C ASP A 120 -16.35 5.41 -3.68
N ILE A 121 -15.70 6.00 -4.68
CA ILE A 121 -15.18 5.24 -5.85
C ILE A 121 -14.18 4.18 -5.40
N ILE A 122 -13.28 4.51 -4.46
CA ILE A 122 -12.28 3.58 -3.95
C ILE A 122 -12.95 2.44 -3.18
N LEU A 123 -13.94 2.77 -2.33
CA LEU A 123 -14.68 1.79 -1.52
C LEU A 123 -15.51 0.84 -2.40
N GLU A 124 -16.17 1.35 -3.46
CA GLU A 124 -16.89 0.48 -4.41
C GLU A 124 -15.94 -0.49 -5.11
N GLY A 125 -14.74 -0.03 -5.50
CA GLY A 125 -13.73 -0.94 -6.07
C GLY A 125 -13.24 -2.00 -5.08
N ILE A 126 -13.15 -1.68 -3.78
CA ILE A 126 -12.84 -2.66 -2.73
C ILE A 126 -13.98 -3.66 -2.58
N ARG A 127 -15.24 -3.17 -2.50
CA ARG A 127 -16.43 -4.02 -2.40
C ARG A 127 -16.55 -4.97 -3.59
N GLU A 128 -16.26 -4.48 -4.80
CA GLU A 128 -16.26 -5.29 -6.02
C GLU A 128 -15.26 -6.46 -5.93
N ILE A 129 -14.04 -6.21 -5.50
CA ILE A 129 -13.03 -7.26 -5.33
C ILE A 129 -13.51 -8.30 -4.30
N VAL A 130 -13.96 -7.86 -3.13
CA VAL A 130 -14.33 -8.75 -2.03
C VAL A 130 -15.59 -9.58 -2.34
N ARG A 131 -16.53 -9.03 -3.14
CA ARG A 131 -17.73 -9.76 -3.59
C ARG A 131 -17.42 -10.81 -4.65
N ASN A 132 -16.58 -10.45 -5.61
CA ASN A 132 -16.41 -11.22 -6.84
C ASN A 132 -15.25 -12.24 -6.78
N TYR A 133 -14.30 -12.04 -5.85
CA TYR A 133 -13.09 -12.87 -5.77
C TYR A 133 -12.91 -13.45 -4.36
N ASP A 134 -12.42 -14.68 -4.30
CA ASP A 134 -12.12 -15.33 -3.01
C ASP A 134 -10.75 -14.89 -2.46
N VAL A 135 -10.54 -13.57 -2.35
CA VAL A 135 -9.34 -13.03 -1.74
C VAL A 135 -9.37 -13.20 -0.22
N ASP A 136 -8.21 -13.43 0.39
CA ASP A 136 -8.04 -13.53 1.84
C ASP A 136 -7.83 -12.18 2.51
N GLY A 137 -7.47 -11.17 1.71
CA GLY A 137 -7.28 -9.81 2.21
C GLY A 137 -7.26 -8.74 1.13
N ILE A 138 -7.50 -7.51 1.58
CA ILE A 138 -7.26 -6.27 0.83
C ILE A 138 -6.07 -5.58 1.47
N HIS A 139 -5.15 -5.10 0.64
CA HIS A 139 -3.92 -4.44 1.04
C HIS A 139 -3.75 -3.09 0.34
N MET A 140 -3.33 -2.08 1.09
CA MET A 140 -2.88 -0.79 0.54
C MET A 140 -1.40 -0.56 0.87
N ASP A 141 -0.70 0.15 0.00
CA ASP A 141 0.67 0.60 0.22
C ASP A 141 0.73 1.96 0.94
N ASP A 142 1.82 2.71 0.77
CA ASP A 142 2.03 4.02 1.38
C ASP A 142 1.63 5.21 0.50
N TYR A 143 0.97 4.96 -0.64
CA TYR A 143 0.62 6.00 -1.61
C TYR A 143 -0.74 6.64 -1.28
N PHE A 144 -0.79 7.47 -0.23
CA PHE A 144 -1.98 8.22 0.16
C PHE A 144 -1.99 9.61 -0.50
N TYR A 145 -1.61 10.65 0.21
CA TYR A 145 -1.47 11.95 -0.45
C TYR A 145 -0.29 11.94 -1.41
N PRO A 146 -0.44 12.49 -2.62
CA PRO A 146 0.71 12.73 -3.47
C PRO A 146 1.67 13.72 -2.80
N SER A 147 2.96 13.56 -3.06
CA SER A 147 3.98 14.50 -2.60
C SER A 147 3.74 15.91 -3.21
N SER A 148 4.55 16.88 -2.89
CA SER A 148 4.47 18.31 -3.22
C SER A 148 3.85 18.69 -4.58
N GLY A 149 3.21 19.86 -4.64
CA GLY A 149 2.62 20.41 -5.88
C GLY A 149 1.17 19.97 -6.15
N PHE A 150 0.49 19.46 -5.14
CA PHE A 150 -0.89 19.01 -5.20
C PHE A 150 -1.81 20.09 -4.58
N ASP A 151 -2.68 20.68 -5.40
CA ASP A 151 -3.60 21.75 -4.94
C ASP A 151 -5.02 21.20 -4.68
N ASP A 152 -5.29 20.92 -3.41
CA ASP A 152 -6.59 20.52 -2.89
C ASP A 152 -7.31 21.66 -2.12
N SER A 153 -6.93 22.92 -2.38
CA SER A 153 -7.44 24.07 -1.63
C SER A 153 -8.94 24.27 -1.78
N ALA A 154 -9.50 23.97 -2.96
CA ALA A 154 -10.93 24.07 -3.19
C ALA A 154 -11.72 23.04 -2.37
N ALA A 155 -11.21 21.83 -2.21
CA ALA A 155 -11.81 20.81 -1.35
C ALA A 155 -11.68 21.21 0.14
N TYR A 156 -10.49 21.67 0.56
CA TYR A 156 -10.24 22.12 1.93
C TYR A 156 -11.18 23.25 2.36
N PHE A 157 -11.47 24.19 1.46
CA PHE A 157 -12.36 25.32 1.76
C PHE A 157 -13.73 24.90 2.30
N LYS A 158 -14.23 23.72 1.92
CA LYS A 158 -15.50 23.16 2.41
C LYS A 158 -15.44 22.77 3.89
N TYR A 159 -14.26 22.54 4.45
CA TYR A 159 -14.03 21.96 5.77
C TYR A 159 -13.21 22.86 6.72
N GLN A 160 -12.77 24.02 6.28
CA GLN A 160 -11.83 24.89 7.01
C GLN A 160 -12.35 25.34 8.39
N ASP A 161 -13.65 25.46 8.58
CA ASP A 161 -14.24 25.85 9.86
C ASP A 161 -14.12 24.72 10.89
N ALA A 162 -14.24 23.47 10.46
CA ALA A 162 -14.07 22.29 11.31
C ALA A 162 -12.59 21.92 11.50
N TYR A 163 -11.75 22.25 10.54
CA TYR A 163 -10.32 21.95 10.53
C TYR A 163 -9.50 23.22 10.25
N PRO A 164 -9.14 24.02 11.26
CA PRO A 164 -8.32 25.23 11.07
C PRO A 164 -6.92 24.93 10.49
N ASN A 165 -6.44 23.69 10.69
CA ASN A 165 -5.17 23.21 10.13
C ASN A 165 -5.42 22.27 8.94
N LYS A 166 -4.95 22.66 7.76
CA LYS A 166 -5.11 21.88 6.53
C LYS A 166 -4.45 20.50 6.61
N ALA A 167 -3.34 20.36 7.32
CA ALA A 167 -2.67 19.07 7.48
C ALA A 167 -3.50 18.10 8.33
N ASP A 168 -4.19 18.59 9.37
CA ASP A 168 -5.10 17.77 10.17
C ASP A 168 -6.31 17.32 9.37
N TRP A 169 -6.86 18.22 8.54
CA TRP A 169 -7.93 17.83 7.62
C TRP A 169 -7.49 16.75 6.65
N ARG A 170 -6.32 16.87 6.02
CA ARG A 170 -5.77 15.83 5.13
C ARG A 170 -5.64 14.49 5.83
N ARG A 171 -5.08 14.46 7.05
CA ARG A 171 -4.99 13.24 7.86
C ARG A 171 -6.36 12.65 8.19
N SER A 172 -7.33 13.50 8.50
CA SER A 172 -8.72 13.08 8.75
C SER A 172 -9.34 12.41 7.51
N MET A 173 -9.16 12.98 6.31
CA MET A 173 -9.71 12.40 5.07
C MET A 173 -9.08 11.03 4.75
N VAL A 174 -7.76 10.89 4.90
CA VAL A 174 -7.10 9.59 4.72
C VAL A 174 -7.56 8.58 5.78
N THR A 175 -7.69 9.01 7.04
CA THR A 175 -8.18 8.15 8.13
C THR A 175 -9.62 7.69 7.87
N THR A 176 -10.47 8.54 7.30
CA THR A 176 -11.83 8.18 6.89
C THR A 176 -11.81 7.09 5.82
N LEU A 177 -10.96 7.21 4.80
CA LEU A 177 -10.82 6.14 3.81
C LEU A 177 -10.44 4.81 4.47
N ILE A 178 -9.47 4.81 5.38
CA ILE A 178 -8.96 3.58 6.01
C ILE A 178 -10.04 2.92 6.87
N SER A 179 -10.73 3.68 7.72
CA SER A 179 -11.80 3.13 8.56
C SER A 179 -12.97 2.59 7.73
N CYS A 180 -13.41 3.35 6.73
CA CYS A 180 -14.49 2.92 5.84
C CYS A 180 -14.10 1.72 4.96
N ALA A 181 -12.82 1.62 4.55
CA ALA A 181 -12.33 0.46 3.78
C ALA A 181 -12.39 -0.82 4.61
N ARG A 182 -11.97 -0.77 5.89
CA ARG A 182 -12.10 -1.91 6.81
C ARG A 182 -13.57 -2.33 6.95
N ASP A 183 -14.44 -1.37 7.21
CA ASP A 183 -15.87 -1.66 7.39
C ASP A 183 -16.49 -2.26 6.13
N ALA A 184 -16.16 -1.72 4.95
CA ALA A 184 -16.61 -2.24 3.66
C ALA A 184 -16.16 -3.70 3.40
N VAL A 185 -14.93 -4.04 3.79
CA VAL A 185 -14.42 -5.42 3.70
C VAL A 185 -15.16 -6.32 4.67
N LYS A 186 -15.31 -5.91 5.93
CA LYS A 186 -15.91 -6.73 7.01
C LYS A 186 -17.40 -6.94 6.84
N GLU A 187 -18.12 -5.97 6.27
CA GLU A 187 -19.54 -6.09 5.94
C GLU A 187 -19.83 -7.22 4.95
N ILE A 188 -18.92 -7.43 3.97
CA ILE A 188 -19.11 -8.42 2.91
C ILE A 188 -18.51 -9.77 3.32
N LYS A 189 -17.27 -9.77 3.82
CA LYS A 189 -16.51 -10.99 4.15
C LYS A 189 -15.77 -10.79 5.50
N PRO A 190 -16.41 -11.12 6.64
CA PRO A 190 -15.85 -10.84 7.98
C PRO A 190 -14.44 -11.40 8.21
N ASN A 191 -14.10 -12.52 7.56
CA ASN A 191 -12.78 -13.16 7.68
C ASN A 191 -11.73 -12.60 6.71
N CYS A 192 -12.12 -11.80 5.70
CA CYS A 192 -11.18 -11.14 4.81
C CYS A 192 -10.41 -10.07 5.58
N MET A 193 -9.10 -10.10 5.53
CA MET A 193 -8.24 -9.16 6.25
C MET A 193 -8.12 -7.83 5.51
N PHE A 194 -8.01 -6.74 6.27
CA PHE A 194 -7.66 -5.43 5.72
C PHE A 194 -6.38 -4.92 6.37
N GLY A 195 -5.39 -4.53 5.59
CA GLY A 195 -4.14 -4.01 6.12
C GLY A 195 -3.43 -3.05 5.18
N VAL A 196 -2.43 -2.39 5.74
CA VAL A 196 -1.66 -1.34 5.07
C VAL A 196 -0.16 -1.55 5.28
N SER A 197 0.65 -1.32 4.24
CA SER A 197 2.10 -1.22 4.36
C SER A 197 2.56 0.23 4.19
N PRO A 198 2.54 1.02 5.27
CA PRO A 198 2.95 2.41 5.24
C PRO A 198 4.47 2.57 5.21
N SER A 199 4.96 3.81 5.01
CA SER A 199 6.37 4.15 5.28
C SER A 199 6.78 3.70 6.69
N GLY A 200 8.01 3.21 6.84
CA GLY A 200 8.54 2.69 8.09
C GLY A 200 8.59 3.70 9.24
N ILE A 201 8.69 4.99 8.95
CA ILE A 201 8.66 6.09 9.94
C ILE A 201 7.25 6.70 9.97
N TRP A 202 6.54 6.56 11.10
CA TRP A 202 5.31 7.30 11.33
C TRP A 202 5.58 8.79 11.50
N ALA A 203 6.39 9.16 12.51
CA ALA A 203 6.89 10.50 12.76
C ALA A 203 8.23 10.40 13.52
N ASN A 204 9.09 11.41 13.37
CA ASN A 204 10.32 11.51 14.15
C ASN A 204 10.01 12.06 15.56
N ALA A 205 10.72 11.59 16.58
CA ALA A 205 10.54 12.07 17.96
C ALA A 205 10.84 13.57 18.12
N GLY A 206 11.71 14.13 17.28
CA GLY A 206 12.01 15.56 17.25
C GLY A 206 10.89 16.44 16.70
N ASP A 207 9.98 15.87 15.88
CA ASP A 207 8.92 16.62 15.21
C ASP A 207 7.56 16.40 15.88
N THR A 208 7.33 15.23 16.44
CA THR A 208 6.02 14.84 16.98
C THR A 208 6.20 14.00 18.24
N PRO A 209 5.52 14.36 19.37
CA PRO A 209 5.53 13.57 20.59
C PRO A 209 5.11 12.12 20.34
N GLY A 210 5.87 11.16 20.85
CA GLY A 210 5.62 9.75 20.66
C GLY A 210 6.11 9.17 19.31
N GLY A 211 6.83 9.96 18.52
CA GLY A 211 7.54 9.51 17.33
C GLY A 211 8.73 8.60 17.63
N SER A 212 9.27 7.95 16.61
CA SER A 212 10.46 7.12 16.71
C SER A 212 11.74 7.99 16.77
N ASN A 213 12.80 7.45 17.37
CA ASN A 213 14.12 8.11 17.38
C ASN A 213 14.78 8.00 15.99
N THR A 214 14.24 8.75 15.05
CA THR A 214 14.63 8.78 13.64
C THR A 214 14.71 10.21 13.14
N ASN A 215 15.30 10.39 11.94
CA ASN A 215 15.36 11.65 11.23
C ASN A 215 15.20 11.39 9.72
N GLY A 216 13.97 11.17 9.29
CA GLY A 216 13.66 10.86 7.89
C GLY A 216 12.27 11.32 7.49
N SER A 217 11.93 11.14 6.22
CA SER A 217 10.57 11.40 5.73
C SER A 217 9.57 10.49 6.46
N SER A 218 8.48 11.06 6.93
CA SER A 218 7.49 10.38 7.76
C SER A 218 6.10 10.34 7.12
N SER A 219 5.35 9.28 7.36
CA SER A 219 4.00 9.13 6.83
C SER A 219 3.05 10.21 7.36
N TYR A 220 3.20 10.60 8.63
CA TYR A 220 2.36 11.61 9.28
C TYR A 220 2.47 12.99 8.65
N HIS A 221 3.71 13.45 8.36
CA HIS A 221 3.94 14.79 7.82
C HIS A 221 3.96 14.85 6.29
N SER A 222 4.53 13.83 5.64
CA SER A 222 4.75 13.86 4.19
C SER A 222 3.57 13.30 3.38
N LEU A 223 2.86 12.30 3.93
CA LEU A 223 1.78 11.60 3.24
C LEU A 223 0.41 11.82 3.91
N TYR A 224 0.38 12.60 4.99
CA TYR A 224 -0.80 12.84 5.82
C TYR A 224 -1.51 11.55 6.25
N ALA A 225 -0.72 10.53 6.54
CA ALA A 225 -1.16 9.21 6.95
C ALA A 225 -0.84 8.99 8.43
N ASP A 226 -1.86 9.08 9.28
CA ASP A 226 -1.72 8.87 10.73
C ASP A 226 -1.81 7.37 11.07
N THR A 227 -0.79 6.63 10.63
CA THR A 227 -0.74 5.18 10.71
C THR A 227 -0.70 4.65 12.14
N LYS A 228 -0.18 5.44 13.10
CA LYS A 228 -0.22 5.12 14.53
C LYS A 228 -1.66 5.16 15.05
N LEU A 229 -2.42 6.21 14.72
CA LEU A 229 -3.83 6.32 15.08
C LEU A 229 -4.65 5.14 14.53
N TRP A 230 -4.36 4.70 13.29
CA TRP A 230 -5.09 3.58 12.69
C TRP A 230 -4.89 2.27 13.46
N VAL A 231 -3.69 2.04 13.99
CA VAL A 231 -3.39 0.91 14.88
C VAL A 231 -4.11 1.08 16.22
N GLU A 232 -3.97 2.23 16.88
CA GLU A 232 -4.58 2.51 18.18
C GLU A 232 -6.11 2.42 18.16
N ARG A 233 -6.74 2.72 17.03
CA ARG A 233 -8.19 2.62 16.80
C ARG A 233 -8.63 1.29 16.19
N GLU A 234 -7.69 0.40 15.92
CA GLU A 234 -7.94 -0.90 15.27
C GLU A 234 -8.72 -0.78 13.96
N TYR A 235 -8.39 0.24 13.13
CA TYR A 235 -8.94 0.42 11.78
C TYR A 235 -8.30 -0.53 10.76
N LEU A 236 -7.44 -1.44 11.22
CA LEU A 236 -6.71 -2.43 10.43
C LEU A 236 -6.75 -3.78 11.13
N ASP A 237 -6.68 -4.88 10.38
CA ASP A 237 -6.41 -6.20 10.94
C ASP A 237 -4.90 -6.43 11.10
N TYR A 238 -4.10 -5.79 10.24
CA TYR A 238 -2.64 -5.82 10.31
C TYR A 238 -2.02 -4.53 9.76
N ILE A 239 -0.82 -4.24 10.22
CA ILE A 239 0.04 -3.19 9.68
C ILE A 239 1.39 -3.78 9.31
N MET A 240 1.99 -3.27 8.22
CA MET A 240 3.22 -3.81 7.63
C MET A 240 4.17 -2.68 7.23
N PRO A 241 4.76 -1.93 8.20
CA PRO A 241 5.63 -0.81 7.90
C PRO A 241 6.81 -1.24 7.02
N GLN A 242 7.10 -0.46 5.98
CA GLN A 242 8.19 -0.67 5.03
C GLN A 242 9.51 -0.17 5.66
N ILE A 243 10.23 -1.05 6.34
CA ILE A 243 11.49 -0.72 7.01
C ILE A 243 12.65 -1.14 6.12
N TYR A 244 12.99 -0.28 5.14
CA TYR A 244 13.96 -0.56 4.08
C TYR A 244 15.39 -0.08 4.42
N TRP A 245 15.67 0.13 5.69
CA TRP A 245 16.99 0.52 6.19
C TRP A 245 17.69 -0.65 6.86
N TYR A 246 19.00 -0.56 7.01
CA TYR A 246 19.81 -1.60 7.67
C TYR A 246 19.98 -1.33 9.18
N ASN A 247 20.39 -2.34 9.92
CA ASN A 247 20.74 -2.19 11.33
C ASN A 247 21.94 -1.25 11.49
N GLY A 248 21.78 -0.23 12.35
CA GLY A 248 22.77 0.81 12.55
C GLY A 248 22.71 1.95 11.52
N GLN A 249 21.66 2.05 10.70
CA GLN A 249 21.44 3.20 9.82
C GLN A 249 21.20 4.47 10.66
N PRO A 250 22.03 5.53 10.55
CA PRO A 250 22.03 6.65 11.51
C PRO A 250 20.72 7.39 11.67
N ASN A 251 19.96 7.53 10.58
CA ASN A 251 18.71 8.33 10.57
C ASN A 251 17.45 7.47 10.68
N ALA A 252 17.55 6.16 10.50
CA ALA A 252 16.42 5.25 10.47
C ALA A 252 16.90 3.80 10.75
N ASP A 253 17.41 3.59 11.95
CA ASP A 253 17.90 2.28 12.38
C ASP A 253 16.76 1.25 12.40
N TYR A 254 16.99 0.11 11.74
CA TYR A 254 16.03 -0.97 11.63
C TYR A 254 15.53 -1.46 13.00
N ASN A 255 16.46 -1.74 13.93
CA ASN A 255 16.10 -2.22 15.25
C ASN A 255 15.26 -1.21 16.05
N THR A 256 15.59 0.08 15.93
CA THR A 256 14.82 1.16 16.56
C THR A 256 13.38 1.16 16.04
N LEU A 257 13.19 1.01 14.73
CA LEU A 257 11.86 1.06 14.10
C LEU A 257 11.03 -0.17 14.42
N ILE A 258 11.56 -1.39 14.37
CA ILE A 258 10.77 -2.59 14.70
C ILE A 258 10.32 -2.58 16.17
N ASN A 259 11.16 -2.12 17.08
CA ASN A 259 10.79 -1.99 18.50
C ASN A 259 9.74 -0.90 18.73
N TRP A 260 9.84 0.23 18.02
CA TRP A 260 8.84 1.28 18.09
C TRP A 260 7.47 0.78 17.62
N TRP A 261 7.40 0.10 16.46
CA TRP A 261 6.16 -0.48 15.95
C TRP A 261 5.62 -1.59 16.84
N ALA A 262 6.49 -2.43 17.41
CA ALA A 262 6.09 -3.44 18.39
C ALA A 262 5.41 -2.79 19.60
N GLY A 263 5.95 -1.68 20.10
CA GLY A 263 5.35 -0.92 21.20
C GLY A 263 3.99 -0.30 20.86
N VAL A 264 3.80 0.15 19.61
CA VAL A 264 2.52 0.69 19.12
C VAL A 264 1.46 -0.40 18.98
N CYS A 265 1.83 -1.58 18.47
CA CYS A 265 0.89 -2.68 18.23
C CYS A 265 0.59 -3.50 19.49
N ALA A 266 1.50 -3.59 20.45
CA ALA A 266 1.37 -4.45 21.64
C ALA A 266 0.06 -4.29 22.43
N PRO A 267 -0.52 -3.09 22.61
CA PRO A 267 -1.78 -2.91 23.34
C PRO A 267 -3.04 -3.16 22.50
N THR A 268 -2.92 -3.58 21.23
CA THR A 268 -4.01 -3.70 20.27
C THR A 268 -4.14 -5.12 19.72
N ASN A 269 -5.23 -5.40 18.98
CA ASN A 269 -5.41 -6.64 18.22
C ASN A 269 -4.80 -6.58 16.81
N VAL A 270 -4.23 -5.45 16.39
CA VAL A 270 -3.62 -5.28 15.08
C VAL A 270 -2.33 -6.07 15.00
N LYS A 271 -2.23 -6.97 14.04
CA LYS A 271 -1.02 -7.78 13.83
C LYS A 271 0.06 -6.94 13.18
N LEU A 272 1.26 -7.02 13.74
CA LEU A 272 2.45 -6.39 13.16
C LEU A 272 3.19 -7.38 12.27
N TYR A 273 3.41 -6.98 11.03
CA TYR A 273 4.37 -7.59 10.10
C TYR A 273 5.39 -6.53 9.69
N ILE A 274 6.55 -6.94 9.20
CA ILE A 274 7.57 -5.99 8.73
C ILE A 274 7.79 -6.15 7.23
N GLY A 275 7.75 -5.04 6.51
CA GLY A 275 8.09 -4.97 5.10
C GLY A 275 9.60 -4.88 4.90
N GLU A 276 10.21 -5.91 4.30
CA GLU A 276 11.65 -6.05 4.09
C GLU A 276 12.04 -5.78 2.64
N ALA A 277 13.16 -5.10 2.44
CA ALA A 277 13.69 -4.79 1.11
C ALA A 277 14.55 -5.93 0.54
N ALA A 278 13.97 -7.10 0.29
CA ALA A 278 14.72 -8.25 -0.23
C ALA A 278 15.42 -7.94 -1.57
N TYR A 279 14.86 -7.05 -2.39
CA TYR A 279 15.50 -6.58 -3.62
C TYR A 279 16.85 -5.89 -3.38
N LYS A 280 17.05 -5.23 -2.23
CA LYS A 280 18.34 -4.60 -1.88
C LYS A 280 19.42 -5.63 -1.62
N ALA A 281 19.08 -6.78 -1.05
CA ALA A 281 20.04 -7.86 -0.81
C ALA A 281 20.66 -8.40 -2.11
N ALA A 282 19.96 -8.27 -3.25
CA ALA A 282 20.45 -8.69 -4.55
C ALA A 282 21.13 -7.56 -5.36
N SER A 283 20.73 -6.30 -5.13
CA SER A 283 21.09 -5.18 -6.01
C SER A 283 21.43 -3.87 -5.27
N GLY A 284 21.49 -3.88 -3.95
CA GLY A 284 21.79 -2.67 -3.17
C GLY A 284 23.20 -2.13 -3.42
N SER A 285 23.30 -0.80 -3.56
CA SER A 285 24.57 -0.10 -3.77
C SER A 285 25.27 0.32 -2.46
N GLU A 286 24.50 0.46 -1.39
CA GLU A 286 25.03 0.80 -0.07
C GLU A 286 25.89 -0.35 0.51
N ALA A 287 26.95 -0.03 1.26
CA ALA A 287 27.89 -1.02 1.78
C ALA A 287 27.22 -2.15 2.58
N ALA A 288 26.19 -1.81 3.39
CA ALA A 288 25.41 -2.77 4.17
C ALA A 288 24.60 -3.74 3.30
N TRP A 289 24.18 -3.34 2.10
CA TRP A 289 23.36 -4.12 1.17
C TRP A 289 24.16 -4.76 0.04
N LYS A 290 25.49 -4.55 -0.02
CA LYS A 290 26.32 -4.98 -1.15
C LYS A 290 26.76 -6.45 -1.01
N GLY A 291 26.44 -7.27 -2.00
CA GLY A 291 26.88 -8.66 -2.09
C GLY A 291 26.49 -9.49 -0.86
N GLN A 292 27.45 -10.20 -0.25
CA GLN A 292 27.19 -11.06 0.91
C GLN A 292 26.67 -10.27 2.13
N ASN A 293 27.04 -9.00 2.29
CA ASN A 293 26.54 -8.16 3.37
C ASN A 293 25.02 -8.00 3.29
N GLY A 294 24.47 -7.79 2.10
CA GLY A 294 23.04 -7.66 1.92
C GLY A 294 22.26 -8.94 2.26
N ILE A 295 22.82 -10.10 1.92
CA ILE A 295 22.22 -11.39 2.29
C ILE A 295 22.25 -11.56 3.81
N ASN A 296 23.37 -11.25 4.45
CA ASN A 296 23.53 -11.34 5.89
C ASN A 296 22.61 -10.35 6.63
N GLU A 297 22.50 -9.12 6.13
CA GLU A 297 21.61 -8.10 6.71
C GLU A 297 20.15 -8.56 6.64
N LEU A 298 19.66 -9.00 5.46
CA LEU A 298 18.30 -9.51 5.33
C LEU A 298 18.03 -10.71 6.24
N SER A 299 18.98 -11.66 6.32
CA SER A 299 18.87 -12.83 7.20
C SER A 299 18.80 -12.42 8.68
N ASN A 300 19.55 -11.39 9.07
CA ASN A 300 19.54 -10.84 10.43
C ASN A 300 18.19 -10.18 10.73
N GLN A 301 17.66 -9.36 9.81
CA GLN A 301 16.35 -8.72 9.94
C GLN A 301 15.23 -9.74 10.12
N VAL A 302 15.17 -10.77 9.28
CA VAL A 302 14.22 -11.87 9.42
C VAL A 302 14.36 -12.60 10.75
N SER A 303 15.59 -12.81 11.22
CA SER A 303 15.85 -13.44 12.52
C SER A 303 15.37 -12.58 13.69
N MET A 304 15.58 -11.25 13.63
CA MET A 304 15.08 -10.30 14.64
C MET A 304 13.55 -10.30 14.69
N CYS A 305 12.87 -10.32 13.54
CA CYS A 305 11.41 -10.43 13.48
C CYS A 305 10.92 -11.73 14.14
N ARG A 306 11.55 -12.86 13.86
CA ARG A 306 11.19 -14.17 14.44
C ARG A 306 11.42 -14.27 15.95
N GLN A 307 12.34 -13.50 16.50
CA GLN A 307 12.62 -13.45 17.95
C GLN A 307 11.64 -12.55 18.71
N SER A 308 10.94 -11.66 18.02
CA SER A 308 9.95 -10.78 18.63
C SER A 308 8.62 -11.50 18.86
N GLN A 309 8.08 -11.40 20.06
CA GLN A 309 6.74 -11.93 20.37
C GLN A 309 5.59 -11.10 19.78
N TYR A 310 5.88 -9.89 19.27
CA TYR A 310 4.89 -8.96 18.73
C TYR A 310 4.87 -8.92 17.20
N ILE A 311 5.86 -9.50 16.53
CA ILE A 311 5.97 -9.49 15.07
C ILE A 311 5.51 -10.85 14.54
N GLY A 312 4.41 -10.85 13.77
CA GLY A 312 3.81 -12.07 13.22
C GLY A 312 4.58 -12.66 12.03
N GLY A 313 5.48 -11.90 11.42
CA GLY A 313 6.28 -12.31 10.26
C GLY A 313 6.82 -11.14 9.46
N CYS A 314 7.38 -11.43 8.28
CA CYS A 314 7.93 -10.44 7.37
C CYS A 314 7.31 -10.60 5.99
N LEU A 315 7.13 -9.48 5.28
CA LEU A 315 6.86 -9.44 3.85
C LEU A 315 8.17 -9.13 3.10
N LEU A 316 8.59 -10.03 2.23
CA LEU A 316 9.75 -9.81 1.40
C LEU A 316 9.35 -9.14 0.09
N TYR A 317 9.67 -7.85 -0.06
CA TYR A 317 9.53 -7.17 -1.35
C TYR A 317 10.64 -7.64 -2.29
N THR A 318 10.28 -8.41 -3.30
CA THR A 318 11.24 -9.01 -4.25
C THR A 318 11.51 -8.13 -5.46
N SER A 319 10.73 -7.07 -5.64
CA SER A 319 10.91 -6.07 -6.70
C SER A 319 10.69 -4.68 -6.12
N PRO A 320 11.53 -3.70 -6.46
CA PRO A 320 11.27 -2.33 -6.04
C PRO A 320 9.93 -1.88 -6.62
N SER A 321 9.18 -1.11 -5.82
CA SER A 321 7.97 -0.48 -6.34
C SER A 321 8.35 0.47 -7.49
N PRO A 322 7.40 0.86 -8.37
CA PRO A 322 7.69 1.84 -9.42
C PRO A 322 8.28 3.16 -8.90
N ARG A 323 8.05 3.49 -7.62
CA ARG A 323 8.62 4.66 -6.95
C ARG A 323 10.11 4.51 -6.67
N ASP A 324 10.57 3.29 -6.39
CA ASP A 324 11.95 3.02 -6.01
C ASP A 324 12.87 2.89 -7.25
N ARG A 325 12.31 2.99 -8.45
CA ARG A 325 13.03 2.93 -9.74
C ARG A 325 13.32 4.30 -10.36
N SER A 326 12.96 5.38 -9.70
CA SER A 326 13.21 6.76 -10.16
C SER A 326 14.45 7.38 -9.57
#